data_f00450ebe9022bf08a9decc7c4c8468a
#
_entry.id   f00450ebe9022bf08a9decc7c4c8468a
#
_cell.length_a   1.000
_cell.length_b   1.000
_cell.length_c   1.000
_cell.angle_alpha   90.00
_cell.angle_beta   90.00
_cell.angle_gamma   90.00
#
_symmetry.space_group_name_H-M   'P 1'
#
loop_
_entity.id
_entity.type
_entity.pdbx_description
1 polymer ?
#
loop_
_entity_poly.entity_id
_entity_poly.type
_entity_poly.pdbx_seq_one_letter_code
_entity_poly.pdbx_strand_id
1 'polypeptide(L)'
;MTDTISAALDALGDATRRDLYERILARPSRISALAAAVPVTRPAVSHHVRVLKEAGLVREEDGLLVASVDPLPSLRTYFDRLWFEASVGEGWLRERFAVSRRLHALEAASPQPAPPSRIA
;
A
#
# COMPACT_ATOMS: atom_id res chain seq x y z
N MET A 1 9.88 -16.18 -13.01
CA MET A 1 8.85 -15.17 -13.27
C MET A 1 8.24 -14.75 -11.94
N THR A 2 8.37 -13.48 -11.58
CA THR A 2 7.82 -12.95 -10.33
C THR A 2 6.32 -12.79 -10.52
N ASP A 3 5.52 -13.37 -9.64
CA ASP A 3 4.08 -13.22 -9.71
C ASP A 3 3.65 -11.79 -9.25
N THR A 4 2.42 -11.43 -9.58
CA THR A 4 1.87 -10.10 -9.27
C THR A 4 1.90 -9.80 -7.77
N ILE A 5 1.57 -10.79 -6.94
CA ILE A 5 1.52 -10.60 -5.49
C ILE A 5 2.93 -10.36 -4.94
N SER A 6 3.89 -11.20 -5.29
CA SER A 6 5.27 -11.06 -4.81
C SER A 6 5.89 -9.74 -5.24
N ALA A 7 5.69 -9.34 -6.49
CA ALA A 7 6.22 -8.08 -7.00
C ALA A 7 5.62 -6.88 -6.26
N ALA A 8 4.30 -6.89 -6.03
CA ALA A 8 3.62 -5.81 -5.31
C ALA A 8 4.02 -5.75 -3.84
N LEU A 9 4.14 -6.89 -3.17
CA LEU A 9 4.60 -6.95 -1.77
C LEU A 9 6.02 -6.43 -1.64
N ASP A 10 6.90 -6.84 -2.55
CA ASP A 10 8.29 -6.38 -2.55
C ASP A 10 8.35 -4.86 -2.76
N ALA A 11 7.64 -4.35 -3.75
CA ALA A 11 7.61 -2.92 -4.03
C ALA A 11 7.09 -2.11 -2.84
N LEU A 12 6.00 -2.56 -2.20
CA LEU A 12 5.40 -1.90 -1.05
C LEU A 12 6.10 -2.24 0.28
N GLY A 13 7.09 -3.12 0.26
CA GLY A 13 7.90 -3.45 1.43
C GLY A 13 8.84 -2.33 1.88
N ASP A 14 9.14 -1.38 1.03
CA ASP A 14 9.98 -0.23 1.34
C ASP A 14 9.12 0.98 1.70
N ALA A 15 9.44 1.65 2.82
CA ALA A 15 8.64 2.76 3.33
C ALA A 15 8.63 3.97 2.38
N THR A 16 9.77 4.25 1.73
CA THR A 16 9.88 5.35 0.76
C THR A 16 9.01 5.07 -0.45
N ARG A 17 9.02 3.82 -0.96
CA ARG A 17 8.18 3.43 -2.08
C ARG A 17 6.69 3.52 -1.73
N ARG A 18 6.31 3.11 -0.52
CA ARG A 18 4.92 3.28 -0.06
C ARG A 18 4.51 4.75 -0.05
N ASP A 19 5.36 5.62 0.49
CA ASP A 19 5.09 7.06 0.52
C ASP A 19 4.94 7.63 -0.90
N LEU A 20 5.85 7.26 -1.81
CA LEU A 20 5.76 7.69 -3.21
C LEU A 20 4.48 7.18 -3.87
N TYR A 21 4.12 5.92 -3.67
CA TYR A 21 2.90 5.35 -4.21
C TYR A 21 1.66 6.09 -3.71
N GLU A 22 1.59 6.36 -2.42
CA GLU A 22 0.48 7.09 -1.81
C GLU A 22 0.35 8.50 -2.36
N ARG A 23 1.46 9.19 -2.59
CA ARG A 23 1.48 10.52 -3.20
C ARG A 23 0.96 10.49 -4.64
N ILE A 24 1.41 9.52 -5.41
CA ILE A 24 0.97 9.34 -6.80
C ILE A 24 -0.51 8.96 -6.84
N LEU A 25 -0.95 8.12 -5.92
CA LEU A 25 -2.36 7.73 -5.79
C LEU A 25 -3.24 8.93 -5.49
N ALA A 26 -2.77 9.85 -4.65
CA ALA A 26 -3.50 11.07 -4.31
C ALA A 26 -3.63 12.02 -5.51
N ARG A 27 -2.58 12.11 -6.33
CA ARG A 27 -2.60 12.89 -7.58
C ARG A 27 -1.48 12.42 -8.51
N PRO A 28 -1.74 12.36 -9.81
CA PRO A 28 -0.67 12.15 -10.80
C PRO A 28 0.43 13.20 -10.62
N SER A 29 1.68 12.78 -10.69
CA SER A 29 2.81 13.63 -10.34
C SER A 29 3.97 13.44 -11.29
N ARG A 30 4.74 14.48 -11.51
CA ARG A 30 6.03 14.39 -12.22
C ARG A 30 7.10 13.93 -11.26
N ILE A 31 8.09 13.25 -11.78
CA ILE A 31 9.20 12.74 -10.94
C ILE A 31 9.93 13.89 -10.23
N SER A 32 10.05 15.05 -10.86
CA SER A 32 10.67 16.23 -10.25
C SER A 32 9.89 16.71 -9.01
N ALA A 33 8.56 16.67 -9.05
CA ALA A 33 7.73 17.04 -7.93
C ALA A 33 7.87 16.03 -6.76
N LEU A 34 7.95 14.75 -7.08
CA LEU A 34 8.17 13.71 -6.09
C LEU A 34 9.55 13.85 -5.43
N ALA A 35 10.58 14.10 -6.22
CA ALA A 35 11.93 14.28 -5.71
C ALA A 35 12.04 15.50 -4.79
N ALA A 36 11.28 16.55 -5.05
CA ALA A 36 11.22 17.72 -4.17
C ALA A 36 10.47 17.47 -2.86
N ALA A 37 9.60 16.47 -2.84
CA ALA A 37 8.72 16.20 -1.69
C ALA A 37 9.26 15.19 -0.69
N VAL A 38 10.27 14.40 -1.06
CA VAL A 38 10.80 13.33 -0.21
C VAL A 38 12.29 13.56 0.10
N PRO A 39 12.78 13.11 1.28
CA PRO A 39 14.15 13.40 1.71
C PRO A 39 15.16 12.38 1.14
N VAL A 40 15.06 12.07 -0.14
CA VAL A 40 16.00 11.20 -0.84
C VAL A 40 16.41 11.85 -2.16
N THR A 41 17.52 11.40 -2.73
CA THR A 41 18.03 11.95 -3.97
C THR A 41 17.10 11.64 -5.16
N ARG A 42 17.17 12.47 -6.19
CA ARG A 42 16.39 12.25 -7.41
C ARG A 42 16.71 10.90 -8.08
N PRO A 43 17.97 10.46 -8.17
CA PRO A 43 18.25 9.10 -8.65
C PRO A 43 17.61 8.00 -7.83
N ALA A 44 17.55 8.17 -6.51
CA ALA A 44 16.86 7.21 -5.63
C ALA A 44 15.35 7.20 -5.91
N VAL A 45 14.73 8.37 -6.09
CA VAL A 45 13.31 8.46 -6.46
C VAL A 45 13.07 7.76 -7.80
N SER A 46 13.93 7.98 -8.79
CA SER A 46 13.83 7.32 -10.10
C SER A 46 13.90 5.81 -9.97
N HIS A 47 14.78 5.30 -9.11
CA HIS A 47 14.91 3.87 -8.85
C HIS A 47 13.63 3.31 -8.21
N HIS A 48 13.12 3.98 -7.17
CA HIS A 48 11.90 3.55 -6.49
C HIS A 48 10.69 3.57 -7.43
N VAL A 49 10.59 4.58 -8.28
CA VAL A 49 9.51 4.66 -9.28
C VAL A 49 9.61 3.50 -10.28
N ARG A 50 10.83 3.15 -10.70
CA ARG A 50 11.04 1.99 -11.58
C ARG A 50 10.52 0.70 -10.95
N VAL A 51 10.85 0.48 -9.68
CA VAL A 51 10.38 -0.71 -8.95
C VAL A 51 8.84 -0.74 -8.90
N LEU A 52 8.20 0.42 -8.63
CA LEU A 52 6.74 0.53 -8.63
C LEU A 52 6.15 0.26 -10.02
N LYS A 53 6.79 0.74 -11.09
CA LYS A 53 6.35 0.46 -12.47
C LYS A 53 6.43 -1.03 -12.78
N GLU A 54 7.55 -1.66 -12.45
CA GLU A 54 7.77 -3.10 -12.71
C GLU A 54 6.76 -3.96 -11.94
N ALA A 55 6.31 -3.49 -10.79
CA ALA A 55 5.29 -4.16 -9.99
C ALA A 55 3.85 -3.88 -10.47
N GLY A 56 3.67 -3.04 -11.49
CA GLY A 56 2.34 -2.69 -12.00
C GLY A 56 1.57 -1.70 -11.13
N LEU A 57 2.23 -1.05 -10.18
CA LEU A 57 1.60 -0.10 -9.26
C LEU A 57 1.61 1.34 -9.79
N VAL A 58 2.49 1.63 -10.74
CA VAL A 58 2.61 2.96 -11.35
C VAL A 58 2.79 2.79 -12.84
N ARG A 59 2.17 3.67 -13.61
CA ARG A 59 2.40 3.80 -15.04
C ARG A 59 2.69 5.25 -15.37
N GLU A 60 3.18 5.50 -16.56
CA GLU A 60 3.50 6.85 -17.00
C GLU A 60 2.61 7.21 -18.19
N GLU A 61 1.99 8.38 -18.11
CA GLU A 61 1.14 8.94 -19.16
C GLU A 61 1.54 10.39 -19.37
N ASP A 62 2.04 10.72 -20.57
CA ASP A 62 2.43 12.08 -20.94
C ASP A 62 3.39 12.74 -19.95
N GLY A 63 4.35 11.96 -19.44
CA GLY A 63 5.33 12.44 -18.47
C GLY A 63 4.83 12.50 -17.04
N LEU A 64 3.58 12.15 -16.79
CA LEU A 64 3.00 12.07 -15.45
C LEU A 64 3.00 10.63 -14.96
N LEU A 65 3.38 10.44 -13.71
CA LEU A 65 3.26 9.16 -13.03
C LEU A 65 1.85 9.05 -12.48
N VAL A 66 1.19 7.95 -12.83
CA VAL A 66 -0.20 7.67 -12.47
C VAL A 66 -0.23 6.36 -11.71
N ALA A 67 -0.91 6.33 -10.58
CA ALA A 67 -1.05 5.10 -9.80
C ALA A 67 -2.00 4.14 -10.48
N SER A 68 -1.63 2.86 -10.47
CA SER A 68 -2.50 1.76 -10.85
C SER A 68 -2.92 1.01 -9.60
N VAL A 69 -4.21 0.71 -9.48
CA VAL A 69 -4.75 -0.08 -8.37
C VAL A 69 -4.90 -1.55 -8.74
N ASP A 70 -4.55 -1.93 -9.96
CA ASP A 70 -4.77 -3.29 -10.47
C ASP A 70 -4.18 -4.40 -9.58
N PRO A 71 -2.98 -4.26 -8.99
CA PRO A 71 -2.47 -5.29 -8.11
C PRO A 71 -3.16 -5.37 -6.75
N LEU A 72 -3.87 -4.33 -6.32
CA LEU A 72 -4.42 -4.25 -4.96
C LEU A 72 -5.48 -5.31 -4.66
N PRO A 73 -6.43 -5.64 -5.56
CA PRO A 73 -7.40 -6.71 -5.28
C PRO A 73 -6.74 -8.06 -5.02
N SER A 74 -5.66 -8.38 -5.73
CA SER A 74 -4.92 -9.63 -5.52
C SER A 74 -4.24 -9.67 -4.15
N LEU A 75 -3.67 -8.53 -3.72
CA LEU A 75 -3.09 -8.40 -2.39
C LEU A 75 -4.16 -8.56 -1.31
N ARG A 76 -5.30 -7.94 -1.48
CA ARG A 76 -6.41 -8.04 -0.55
C ARG A 76 -6.88 -9.50 -0.42
N THR A 77 -7.06 -10.18 -1.54
CA THR A 77 -7.44 -11.60 -1.56
C THR A 77 -6.41 -12.47 -0.85
N TYR A 78 -5.13 -12.19 -1.08
CA TYR A 78 -4.04 -12.90 -0.42
C TYR A 78 -4.09 -12.72 1.11
N PHE A 79 -4.25 -11.49 1.59
CA PHE A 79 -4.34 -11.22 3.03
C PHE A 79 -5.61 -11.80 3.64
N ASP A 80 -6.73 -11.73 2.94
CA ASP A 80 -7.99 -12.33 3.40
C ASP A 80 -7.85 -13.85 3.55
N ARG A 81 -7.15 -14.49 2.62
CA ARG A 81 -6.88 -15.93 2.72
C ARG A 81 -6.02 -16.26 3.93
N LEU A 82 -4.94 -15.51 4.15
CA LEU A 82 -4.08 -15.73 5.34
C LEU A 82 -4.87 -15.54 6.62
N TRP A 83 -5.68 -14.50 6.67
CA TRP A 83 -6.55 -14.22 7.80
C TRP A 83 -7.54 -15.37 8.06
N PHE A 84 -8.18 -15.86 7.00
CA PHE A 84 -9.11 -16.97 7.09
C PHE A 84 -8.42 -18.24 7.59
N GLU A 85 -7.27 -18.61 7.02
CA GLU A 85 -6.50 -19.79 7.44
C GLU A 85 -6.08 -19.70 8.91
N ALA A 86 -5.63 -18.53 9.33
CA ALA A 86 -5.26 -18.30 10.72
C ALA A 86 -6.48 -18.39 11.67
N SER A 87 -7.68 -18.19 11.16
CA SER A 87 -8.92 -18.17 11.95
C SER A 87 -9.61 -19.52 12.07
N VAL A 88 -9.22 -20.54 11.28
CA VAL A 88 -9.87 -21.87 11.30
C VAL A 88 -9.08 -22.96 12.01
N GLY A 89 -7.89 -22.65 12.54
CA GLY A 89 -7.09 -23.61 13.32
C GLY A 89 -7.65 -23.85 14.71
N GLU A 90 -7.15 -24.89 15.40
CA GLU A 90 -7.49 -25.15 16.78
C GLU A 90 -7.18 -23.94 17.66
N GLY A 91 -8.14 -23.52 18.46
CA GLY A 91 -7.98 -22.36 19.33
C GLY A 91 -8.21 -21.01 18.63
N TRP A 92 -8.57 -21.02 17.35
CA TRP A 92 -8.80 -19.81 16.58
C TRP A 92 -9.80 -18.84 17.20
N LEU A 93 -10.81 -19.35 17.93
CA LEU A 93 -11.76 -18.50 18.64
C LEU A 93 -11.06 -17.61 19.66
N ARG A 94 -10.15 -18.19 20.42
CA ARG A 94 -9.40 -17.46 21.45
C ARG A 94 -8.51 -16.40 20.85
N GLU A 95 -7.79 -16.75 19.80
CA GLU A 95 -6.93 -15.82 19.08
C GLU A 95 -7.74 -14.73 18.37
N ARG A 96 -8.85 -15.12 17.76
CA ARG A 96 -9.73 -14.16 17.09
C ARG A 96 -10.25 -13.10 18.04
N PHE A 97 -10.68 -13.48 19.24
CA PHE A 97 -11.10 -12.52 20.26
C PHE A 97 -9.94 -11.66 20.76
N ALA A 98 -8.75 -12.25 20.90
CA ALA A 98 -7.55 -11.51 21.29
C ALA A 98 -7.16 -10.49 20.22
N VAL A 99 -7.19 -10.88 18.96
CA VAL A 99 -6.89 -9.97 17.82
C VAL A 99 -7.93 -8.87 17.74
N SER A 100 -9.22 -9.21 17.83
CA SER A 100 -10.28 -8.20 17.81
C SER A 100 -10.10 -7.19 18.94
N ARG A 101 -9.78 -7.63 20.14
CA ARG A 101 -9.51 -6.72 21.25
C ARG A 101 -8.31 -5.82 21.00
N ARG A 102 -7.25 -6.35 20.40
CA ARG A 102 -6.08 -5.55 20.02
C ARG A 102 -6.41 -4.51 18.98
N LEU A 103 -7.16 -4.87 17.95
CA LEU A 103 -7.58 -3.95 16.92
C LEU A 103 -8.46 -2.84 17.47
N HIS A 104 -9.44 -3.16 18.30
CA HIS A 104 -10.28 -2.18 18.96
C HIS A 104 -9.47 -1.26 19.89
N ALA A 105 -8.48 -1.80 20.59
CA ALA A 105 -7.60 -0.99 21.44
C ALA A 105 -6.76 -0.04 20.61
N LEU A 106 -6.25 -0.48 19.45
CA LEU A 106 -5.49 0.35 18.54
C LEU A 106 -6.35 1.44 17.91
N GLU A 107 -7.56 1.12 17.50
CA GLU A 107 -8.52 2.08 16.97
C GLU A 107 -8.90 3.14 18.01
N ALA A 108 -9.10 2.72 19.26
CA ALA A 108 -9.41 3.63 20.36
C ALA A 108 -8.22 4.52 20.74
N ALA A 109 -6.99 4.03 20.55
CA ALA A 109 -5.76 4.75 20.88
C ALA A 109 -5.29 5.68 19.76
N SER A 110 -5.70 5.43 18.53
CA SER A 110 -5.30 6.24 17.37
C SER A 110 -6.30 7.35 17.11
N PRO A 111 -5.85 8.59 16.87
CA PRO A 111 -6.77 9.61 16.42
C PRO A 111 -7.36 9.16 15.09
N GLN A 112 -8.66 9.05 15.05
CA GLN A 112 -9.35 8.65 13.82
C GLN A 112 -9.16 9.75 12.77
N PRO A 113 -8.79 9.37 11.53
CA PRO A 113 -8.81 10.35 10.46
C PRO A 113 -10.23 10.90 10.34
N ALA A 114 -10.32 12.19 10.08
CA ALA A 114 -11.61 12.81 9.80
C ALA A 114 -12.34 11.98 8.74
N PRO A 115 -13.64 11.70 8.94
CA PRO A 115 -14.38 10.97 7.90
C PRO A 115 -14.27 11.74 6.60
N PRO A 116 -14.11 11.03 5.46
CA PRO A 116 -14.07 11.69 4.17
C PRO A 116 -15.32 12.55 4.06
N SER A 117 -15.11 13.82 3.66
CA SER A 117 -16.23 14.73 3.43
C SER A 117 -17.19 14.01 2.49
N ARG A 118 -18.36 13.65 3.00
CA ARG A 118 -19.41 13.20 2.11
C ARG A 118 -19.84 14.42 1.31
N ILE A 119 -19.36 14.46 0.10
CA ILE A 119 -20.00 15.29 -0.89
C ILE A 119 -21.32 14.59 -1.16
N ALA A 120 -22.32 15.09 -0.53
CA ALA A 120 -23.67 14.65 -0.83
C ALA A 120 -23.98 15.05 -2.25
#